data_72e224084f900e7e85f26cff1e57c253
#
_entry.id   72e224084f900e7e85f26cff1e57c253
#
_cell.length_a   1.000
_cell.length_b   1.000
_cell.length_c   1.000
_cell.angle_alpha   90.00
_cell.angle_beta   90.00
_cell.angle_gamma   90.00
#
_symmetry.space_group_name_H-M   'P 1'
#
loop_
_entity.id
_entity.type
_entity.pdbx_description
1 polymer ?
#
loop_
_entity_poly.entity_id
_entity_poly.type
_entity_poly.pdbx_seq_one_letter_code
_entity_poly.pdbx_strand_id
1 'polypeptide(L)'
;TDEVYGSLGNDGYFTEEYPIAPNSPYSASKASSDLLARVYYKTYGYPVIITRCSNNYGPFQFPEKLIPLMIYRAKEDKPLPVYGDGMNVRDWLYVEDHCSALDRVLQKGEPGEVYNIGGKNEWHNIDIVKLILKKLKKPETLIKFVEDRLGHDRRYAIDSGKIKEKLGW
;
A
#
# COMPACT_ATOMS: atom_id res chain seq x y z
N THR A 1 5.58 -2.32 -3.57
CA THR A 1 5.06 -1.65 -2.35
C THR A 1 5.65 -0.26 -2.19
N ASP A 2 4.85 0.68 -1.70
CA ASP A 2 5.26 2.04 -1.33
C ASP A 2 6.10 2.12 -0.05
N GLU A 3 6.09 1.06 0.75
CA GLU A 3 6.89 0.97 1.98
C GLU A 3 8.41 1.08 1.74
N VAL A 4 8.87 0.90 0.51
CA VAL A 4 10.29 1.08 0.15
C VAL A 4 10.78 2.52 0.30
N TYR A 5 9.87 3.50 0.28
CA TYR A 5 10.18 4.90 0.44
C TYR A 5 10.38 5.33 1.90
N GLY A 6 9.95 4.51 2.85
CA GLY A 6 9.96 4.85 4.28
C GLY A 6 8.73 5.63 4.70
N SER A 7 8.84 6.40 5.79
CA SER A 7 7.72 7.15 6.35
C SER A 7 7.60 8.54 5.74
N LEU A 8 6.41 8.88 5.27
CA LEU A 8 6.08 10.23 4.81
C LEU A 8 5.64 11.10 6.00
N GLY A 9 5.95 12.39 5.94
CA GLY A 9 5.40 13.38 6.86
C GLY A 9 3.89 13.59 6.68
N ASN A 10 3.37 14.64 7.32
CA ASN A 10 1.93 14.93 7.24
C ASN A 10 1.48 15.35 5.84
N ASP A 11 2.36 15.93 5.05
CA ASP A 11 2.09 16.48 3.73
C ASP A 11 2.94 15.83 2.64
N GLY A 12 2.54 16.04 1.38
CA GLY A 12 3.26 15.58 0.20
C GLY A 12 2.96 14.13 -0.18
N TYR A 13 3.65 13.67 -1.23
CA TYR A 13 3.52 12.34 -1.80
C TYR A 13 4.90 11.85 -2.26
N PHE A 14 5.13 10.55 -2.15
CA PHE A 14 6.32 9.93 -2.75
C PHE A 14 6.18 9.87 -4.27
N THR A 15 7.09 10.50 -4.98
CA THR A 15 7.28 10.30 -6.42
C THR A 15 8.25 9.14 -6.68
N GLU A 16 8.34 8.68 -7.92
CA GLU A 16 9.26 7.59 -8.29
C GLU A 16 10.72 7.94 -8.07
N GLU A 17 11.04 9.24 -8.00
CA GLU A 17 12.41 9.76 -7.79
C GLU A 17 12.77 9.93 -6.32
N TYR A 18 11.80 9.70 -5.42
CA TYR A 18 12.05 9.80 -4.00
C TYR A 18 13.05 8.73 -3.54
N PRO A 19 13.99 9.07 -2.64
CA PRO A 19 14.97 8.11 -2.15
C PRO A 19 14.32 6.89 -1.52
N ILE A 20 14.92 5.72 -1.75
CA ILE A 20 14.52 4.48 -1.06
C ILE A 20 15.10 4.51 0.36
N ALA A 21 14.25 4.46 1.38
CA ALA A 21 14.62 4.55 2.78
C ALA A 21 13.74 3.64 3.67
N PRO A 22 13.76 2.30 3.46
CA PRO A 22 12.90 1.35 4.15
C PRO A 22 13.18 1.31 5.67
N ASN A 23 12.11 1.23 6.49
CA ASN A 23 12.19 1.22 7.95
C ASN A 23 11.92 -0.16 8.59
N SER A 24 11.67 -1.19 7.78
CA SER A 24 11.41 -2.55 8.28
C SER A 24 12.19 -3.61 7.49
N PRO A 25 12.43 -4.81 8.05
CA PRO A 25 13.04 -5.92 7.30
C PRO A 25 12.26 -6.29 6.04
N TYR A 26 10.93 -6.22 6.09
CA TYR A 26 10.08 -6.47 4.92
C TYR A 26 10.33 -5.41 3.84
N SER A 27 10.21 -4.12 4.16
CA SER A 27 10.42 -3.06 3.18
C SER A 27 11.84 -3.02 2.63
N ALA A 28 12.86 -3.36 3.46
CA ALA A 28 14.23 -3.52 3.01
C ALA A 28 14.39 -4.66 2.00
N SER A 29 13.74 -5.81 2.21
CA SER A 29 13.76 -6.92 1.25
C SER A 29 13.12 -6.55 -0.08
N LYS A 30 12.05 -5.75 -0.06
CA LYS A 30 11.38 -5.25 -1.28
C LYS A 30 12.21 -4.19 -2.00
N ALA A 31 12.83 -3.28 -1.26
CA ALA A 31 13.79 -2.32 -1.82
C ALA A 31 14.98 -3.03 -2.51
N SER A 32 15.48 -4.10 -1.89
CA SER A 32 16.53 -4.92 -2.50
C SER A 32 16.08 -5.56 -3.81
N SER A 33 14.84 -6.01 -3.90
CA SER A 33 14.26 -6.55 -5.14
C SER A 33 14.21 -5.47 -6.24
N ASP A 34 13.80 -4.24 -5.92
CA ASP A 34 13.78 -3.11 -6.85
C ASP A 34 15.19 -2.79 -7.36
N LEU A 35 16.17 -2.76 -6.45
CA LEU A 35 17.57 -2.50 -6.82
C LEU A 35 18.15 -3.59 -7.71
N LEU A 36 17.86 -4.87 -7.43
CA LEU A 36 18.27 -5.98 -8.28
C LEU A 36 17.63 -5.87 -9.67
N ALA A 37 16.34 -5.63 -9.78
CA ALA A 37 15.66 -5.44 -11.05
C ALA A 37 16.30 -4.31 -11.86
N ARG A 38 16.57 -3.17 -11.23
CA ARG A 38 17.27 -2.03 -11.85
C ARG A 38 18.66 -2.41 -12.36
N VAL A 39 19.45 -3.16 -11.58
CA VAL A 39 20.80 -3.60 -11.97
C VAL A 39 20.75 -4.52 -13.17
N TYR A 40 19.80 -5.46 -13.24
CA TYR A 40 19.63 -6.33 -14.42
C TYR A 40 19.35 -5.53 -15.69
N TYR A 41 18.52 -4.49 -15.60
CA TYR A 41 18.33 -3.59 -16.73
C TYR A 41 19.61 -2.83 -17.11
N LYS A 42 20.27 -2.20 -16.14
CA LYS A 42 21.47 -1.36 -16.40
C LYS A 42 22.68 -2.16 -16.88
N THR A 43 22.87 -3.38 -16.36
CA THR A 43 24.05 -4.19 -16.66
C THR A 43 23.86 -5.06 -17.90
N TYR A 44 22.68 -5.62 -18.07
CA TYR A 44 22.41 -6.64 -19.10
C TYR A 44 21.40 -6.20 -20.16
N GLY A 45 20.80 -5.02 -20.04
CA GLY A 45 19.72 -4.57 -20.94
C GLY A 45 18.43 -5.38 -20.81
N TYR A 46 18.26 -6.14 -19.69
CA TYR A 46 17.08 -6.95 -19.51
C TYR A 46 15.83 -6.07 -19.35
N PRO A 47 14.75 -6.26 -20.13
CA PRO A 47 13.63 -5.33 -20.19
C PRO A 47 12.72 -5.43 -18.94
N VAL A 48 13.17 -4.85 -17.83
CA VAL A 48 12.44 -4.84 -16.55
C VAL A 48 11.71 -3.51 -16.39
N ILE A 49 10.50 -3.57 -15.84
CA ILE A 49 9.77 -2.40 -15.36
C ILE A 49 9.43 -2.64 -13.88
N ILE A 50 9.60 -1.62 -13.05
CA ILE A 50 9.31 -1.70 -11.63
C ILE A 50 7.99 -0.99 -11.35
N THR A 51 7.10 -1.63 -10.59
CA THR A 51 5.87 -1.00 -10.09
C THR A 51 5.87 -0.95 -8.57
N ARG A 52 5.48 0.19 -8.00
CA ARG A 52 5.29 0.36 -6.56
C ARG A 52 3.85 0.75 -6.31
N CYS A 53 3.12 -0.08 -5.57
CA CYS A 53 1.71 0.15 -5.32
C CYS A 53 1.44 0.49 -3.86
N SER A 54 0.36 1.24 -3.61
CA SER A 54 -0.22 1.48 -2.31
C SER A 54 -0.97 0.25 -1.77
N ASN A 55 -1.64 0.37 -0.63
CA ASN A 55 -2.31 -0.74 0.03
C ASN A 55 -3.48 -1.27 -0.79
N ASN A 56 -3.36 -2.48 -1.29
CA ASN A 56 -4.43 -3.13 -2.03
C ASN A 56 -5.53 -3.66 -1.11
N TYR A 57 -6.77 -3.64 -1.60
CA TYR A 57 -7.90 -4.33 -0.99
C TYR A 57 -8.84 -4.88 -2.07
N GLY A 58 -9.65 -5.86 -1.71
CA GLY A 58 -10.63 -6.44 -2.61
C GLY A 58 -10.92 -7.91 -2.36
N PRO A 59 -11.70 -8.55 -3.24
CA PRO A 59 -12.01 -9.97 -3.16
C PRO A 59 -10.76 -10.84 -3.10
N PHE A 60 -10.85 -11.95 -2.38
CA PHE A 60 -9.77 -12.94 -2.21
C PHE A 60 -8.51 -12.46 -1.50
N GLN A 61 -8.53 -11.24 -0.92
CA GLN A 61 -7.42 -10.77 -0.10
C GLN A 61 -7.21 -11.70 1.10
N PHE A 62 -5.94 -12.02 1.38
CA PHE A 62 -5.59 -12.91 2.48
C PHE A 62 -6.09 -12.39 3.84
N PRO A 63 -6.75 -13.22 4.66
CA PRO A 63 -7.53 -12.78 5.83
C PRO A 63 -6.71 -12.23 7.00
N GLU A 64 -5.40 -12.24 6.96
CA GLU A 64 -4.54 -11.57 7.96
C GLU A 64 -4.45 -10.05 7.75
N LYS A 65 -4.79 -9.55 6.56
CA LYS A 65 -4.71 -8.12 6.23
C LYS A 65 -5.86 -7.34 6.88
N LEU A 66 -5.64 -6.04 7.13
CA LEU A 66 -6.53 -5.20 7.95
C LEU A 66 -8.00 -5.33 7.56
N ILE A 67 -8.36 -5.07 6.31
CA ILE A 67 -9.77 -5.05 5.89
C ILE A 67 -10.44 -6.43 6.05
N PRO A 68 -9.93 -7.52 5.45
CA PRO A 68 -10.57 -8.82 5.60
C PRO A 68 -10.54 -9.35 7.04
N LEU A 69 -9.48 -9.09 7.81
CA LEU A 69 -9.41 -9.48 9.21
C LEU A 69 -10.49 -8.78 10.05
N MET A 70 -10.67 -7.47 9.87
CA MET A 70 -11.66 -6.71 10.62
C MET A 70 -13.09 -7.13 10.23
N ILE A 71 -13.35 -7.40 8.94
CA ILE A 71 -14.64 -7.93 8.49
C ILE A 71 -14.93 -9.29 9.14
N TYR A 72 -13.96 -10.21 9.10
CA TYR A 72 -14.10 -11.53 9.67
C TYR A 72 -14.39 -11.46 11.18
N ARG A 73 -13.56 -10.71 11.93
CA ARG A 73 -13.73 -10.56 13.39
C ARG A 73 -15.06 -9.89 13.76
N ALA A 74 -15.45 -8.84 13.03
CA ALA A 74 -16.71 -8.15 13.26
C ALA A 74 -17.93 -9.06 13.05
N LYS A 75 -17.90 -9.93 12.02
CA LYS A 75 -18.98 -10.92 11.80
C LYS A 75 -19.11 -11.91 12.92
N GLU A 76 -18.01 -12.28 13.56
CA GLU A 76 -17.92 -13.24 14.65
C GLU A 76 -18.06 -12.58 16.04
N ASP A 77 -18.41 -11.28 16.11
CA ASP A 77 -18.45 -10.48 17.34
C ASP A 77 -17.15 -10.57 18.18
N LYS A 78 -16.01 -10.76 17.52
CA LYS A 78 -14.69 -10.83 18.14
C LYS A 78 -14.05 -9.45 18.23
N PRO A 79 -13.16 -9.20 19.23
CA PRO A 79 -12.44 -7.93 19.33
C PRO A 79 -11.64 -7.60 18.05
N LEU A 80 -11.69 -6.34 17.61
CA LEU A 80 -10.97 -5.81 16.46
C LEU A 80 -9.67 -5.14 16.93
N PRO A 81 -8.49 -5.76 16.76
CA PRO A 81 -7.24 -5.17 17.22
C PRO A 81 -6.83 -3.99 16.34
N VAL A 82 -6.69 -2.82 16.95
CA VAL A 82 -6.19 -1.60 16.32
C VAL A 82 -4.83 -1.28 16.94
N TYR A 83 -3.78 -1.25 16.13
CA TYR A 83 -2.42 -0.97 16.58
C TYR A 83 -2.23 0.49 16.97
N GLY A 84 -1.53 0.74 18.09
CA GLY A 84 -1.25 2.07 18.60
C GLY A 84 -2.52 2.89 18.83
N ASP A 85 -2.57 4.09 18.28
CA ASP A 85 -3.73 4.98 18.32
C ASP A 85 -4.67 4.82 17.10
N GLY A 86 -4.31 3.96 16.14
CA GLY A 86 -5.06 3.74 14.91
C GLY A 86 -4.96 4.86 13.87
N MET A 87 -4.14 5.88 14.13
CA MET A 87 -4.02 7.07 13.28
C MET A 87 -2.98 6.92 12.16
N ASN A 88 -2.46 5.72 11.93
CA ASN A 88 -1.64 5.45 10.76
C ASN A 88 -2.47 5.63 9.49
N VAL A 89 -1.92 6.37 8.53
CA VAL A 89 -2.60 6.67 7.25
C VAL A 89 -2.11 5.72 6.16
N ARG A 90 -3.05 5.18 5.41
CA ARG A 90 -2.77 4.32 4.25
C ARG A 90 -3.59 4.79 3.05
N ASP A 91 -2.98 4.77 1.88
CA ASP A 91 -3.66 4.95 0.61
C ASP A 91 -4.21 3.59 0.14
N TRP A 92 -5.50 3.51 -0.12
CA TRP A 92 -6.19 2.26 -0.43
C TRP A 92 -6.53 2.16 -1.92
N LEU A 93 -6.00 1.12 -2.56
CA LEU A 93 -6.16 0.83 -3.98
C LEU A 93 -7.00 -0.44 -4.18
N TYR A 94 -8.09 -0.33 -4.93
CA TYR A 94 -8.89 -1.51 -5.26
C TYR A 94 -8.11 -2.45 -6.18
N VAL A 95 -8.19 -3.76 -5.92
CA VAL A 95 -7.32 -4.73 -6.58
C VAL A 95 -7.51 -4.80 -8.10
N GLU A 96 -8.74 -4.62 -8.60
CA GLU A 96 -8.99 -4.62 -10.05
C GLU A 96 -8.40 -3.39 -10.72
N ASP A 97 -8.44 -2.23 -10.06
CA ASP A 97 -7.76 -1.02 -10.55
C ASP A 97 -6.24 -1.24 -10.61
N HIS A 98 -5.66 -1.89 -9.57
CA HIS A 98 -4.26 -2.26 -9.60
C HIS A 98 -3.93 -3.22 -10.76
N CYS A 99 -4.76 -4.24 -10.99
CA CYS A 99 -4.60 -5.15 -12.13
C CYS A 99 -4.66 -4.42 -13.47
N SER A 100 -5.59 -3.46 -13.62
CA SER A 100 -5.67 -2.64 -14.82
C SER A 100 -4.43 -1.78 -15.05
N ALA A 101 -3.85 -1.24 -13.96
CA ALA A 101 -2.60 -0.51 -14.02
C ALA A 101 -1.43 -1.40 -14.46
N LEU A 102 -1.32 -2.60 -13.89
CA LEU A 102 -0.29 -3.58 -14.28
C LEU A 102 -0.39 -3.98 -15.75
N ASP A 103 -1.61 -4.23 -16.23
CA ASP A 103 -1.84 -4.51 -17.65
C ASP A 103 -1.41 -3.34 -18.54
N ARG A 104 -1.74 -2.11 -18.11
CA ARG A 104 -1.31 -0.91 -18.84
C ARG A 104 0.20 -0.75 -18.85
N VAL A 105 0.88 -0.99 -17.73
CA VAL A 105 2.34 -0.97 -17.62
C VAL A 105 2.97 -2.04 -18.51
N LEU A 106 2.43 -3.25 -18.52
CA LEU A 106 2.93 -4.34 -19.36
C LEU A 106 2.84 -4.01 -20.85
N GLN A 107 1.75 -3.36 -21.29
CA GLN A 107 1.49 -3.04 -22.69
C GLN A 107 2.26 -1.80 -23.19
N LYS A 108 2.47 -0.80 -22.33
CA LYS A 108 2.93 0.53 -22.74
C LYS A 108 4.10 1.08 -21.92
N GLY A 109 4.46 0.42 -20.83
CA GLY A 109 5.53 0.89 -19.96
C GLY A 109 6.90 0.80 -20.64
N GLU A 110 7.80 1.72 -20.30
CA GLU A 110 9.15 1.76 -20.82
C GLU A 110 10.09 0.90 -19.97
N PRO A 111 10.87 -0.03 -20.55
CA PRO A 111 11.87 -0.79 -19.82
C PRO A 111 12.88 0.10 -19.08
N GLY A 112 13.17 -0.27 -17.84
CA GLY A 112 14.06 0.48 -16.95
C GLY A 112 13.36 1.53 -16.10
N GLU A 113 12.08 1.81 -16.37
CA GLU A 113 11.30 2.80 -15.65
C GLU A 113 10.64 2.22 -14.39
N VAL A 114 10.29 3.14 -13.48
CA VAL A 114 9.50 2.87 -12.27
C VAL A 114 8.17 3.59 -12.39
N TYR A 115 7.07 2.94 -11.98
CA TYR A 115 5.74 3.54 -11.94
C TYR A 115 5.09 3.34 -10.57
N ASN A 116 4.69 4.42 -9.94
CA ASN A 116 3.85 4.41 -8.74
C ASN A 116 2.39 4.20 -9.13
N ILE A 117 1.70 3.33 -8.37
CA ILE A 117 0.29 2.98 -8.58
C ILE A 117 -0.45 3.15 -7.25
N GLY A 118 -1.09 4.30 -7.07
CA GLY A 118 -1.81 4.67 -5.85
C GLY A 118 -3.29 4.93 -6.09
N GLY A 119 -4.09 4.74 -5.04
CA GLY A 119 -5.53 4.92 -5.09
C GLY A 119 -5.99 6.37 -4.94
N LYS A 120 -5.13 7.28 -4.47
CA LYS A 120 -5.48 8.64 -4.02
C LYS A 120 -6.63 8.63 -3.00
N ASN A 121 -6.63 7.66 -2.13
CA ASN A 121 -7.70 7.34 -1.21
C ASN A 121 -7.12 7.06 0.19
N GLU A 122 -6.60 8.12 0.80
CA GLU A 122 -5.97 8.05 2.12
C GLU A 122 -7.01 7.99 3.24
N TRP A 123 -6.82 7.04 4.15
CA TRP A 123 -7.65 6.87 5.34
C TRP A 123 -6.81 6.52 6.55
N HIS A 124 -7.21 7.03 7.73
CA HIS A 124 -6.70 6.47 8.98
C HIS A 124 -7.21 5.03 9.17
N ASN A 125 -6.35 4.18 9.72
CA ASN A 125 -6.73 2.78 9.98
C ASN A 125 -7.98 2.69 10.87
N ILE A 126 -8.10 3.54 11.89
CA ILE A 126 -9.27 3.58 12.78
C ILE A 126 -10.55 3.91 12.03
N ASP A 127 -10.50 4.80 11.03
CA ASP A 127 -11.68 5.19 10.27
C ASP A 127 -12.17 4.06 9.35
N ILE A 128 -11.26 3.30 8.77
CA ILE A 128 -11.58 2.07 8.03
C ILE A 128 -12.26 1.06 8.95
N VAL A 129 -11.74 0.85 10.16
CA VAL A 129 -12.35 -0.08 11.14
C VAL A 129 -13.75 0.35 11.52
N LYS A 130 -13.95 1.65 11.82
CA LYS A 130 -15.29 2.20 12.12
C LYS A 130 -16.24 2.07 10.93
N LEU A 131 -15.77 2.33 9.72
CA LEU A 131 -16.56 2.16 8.50
C LEU A 131 -17.03 0.72 8.33
N ILE A 132 -16.15 -0.26 8.57
CA ILE A 132 -16.49 -1.69 8.52
C ILE A 132 -17.58 -2.03 9.55
N LEU A 133 -17.41 -1.61 10.81
CA LEU A 133 -18.38 -1.82 11.86
C LEU A 133 -19.74 -1.21 11.51
N LYS A 134 -19.75 0.03 11.04
CA LYS A 134 -20.97 0.72 10.57
C LYS A 134 -21.69 -0.06 9.45
N LYS A 135 -20.93 -0.52 8.45
CA LYS A 135 -21.48 -1.31 7.32
C LYS A 135 -22.05 -2.66 7.77
N LEU A 136 -21.43 -3.29 8.75
CA LEU A 136 -21.88 -4.58 9.31
C LEU A 136 -22.91 -4.42 10.44
N LYS A 137 -23.29 -3.18 10.80
CA LYS A 137 -24.20 -2.85 11.91
C LYS A 137 -23.71 -3.45 13.24
N LYS A 138 -22.40 -3.37 13.48
CA LYS A 138 -21.74 -3.84 14.71
C LYS A 138 -21.29 -2.65 15.57
N PRO A 139 -21.26 -2.82 16.92
CA PRO A 139 -20.92 -1.75 17.84
C PRO A 139 -19.41 -1.45 17.83
N GLU A 140 -19.05 -0.17 18.04
CA GLU A 140 -17.65 0.26 18.16
C GLU A 140 -16.95 -0.28 19.41
N THR A 141 -17.69 -0.81 20.39
CA THR A 141 -17.15 -1.48 21.59
C THR A 141 -16.31 -2.72 21.25
N LEU A 142 -16.42 -3.24 20.03
CA LEU A 142 -15.55 -4.31 19.53
C LEU A 142 -14.13 -3.83 19.24
N ILE A 143 -13.88 -2.52 19.09
CA ILE A 143 -12.53 -1.99 18.87
C ILE A 143 -11.70 -2.19 20.14
N LYS A 144 -10.50 -2.77 19.96
CA LYS A 144 -9.53 -2.94 21.03
C LYS A 144 -8.18 -2.43 20.59
N PHE A 145 -7.72 -1.33 21.19
CA PHE A 145 -6.37 -0.82 20.96
C PHE A 145 -5.35 -1.79 21.56
N VAL A 146 -4.31 -2.08 20.79
CA VAL A 146 -3.20 -2.97 21.16
C VAL A 146 -1.87 -2.26 20.95
N GLU A 147 -0.79 -2.80 21.53
CA GLU A 147 0.57 -2.26 21.35
C GLU A 147 0.93 -2.12 19.86
N ASP A 148 1.58 -1.01 19.52
CA ASP A 148 1.97 -0.76 18.14
C ASP A 148 3.15 -1.63 17.72
N ARG A 149 3.27 -1.85 16.42
CA ARG A 149 4.36 -2.65 15.84
C ARG A 149 5.64 -1.82 15.75
N LEU A 150 6.78 -2.45 15.97
CA LEU A 150 8.08 -1.83 15.75
C LEU A 150 8.25 -1.47 14.26
N GLY A 151 8.76 -0.28 13.99
CA GLY A 151 8.96 0.21 12.63
C GLY A 151 7.66 0.45 11.85
N HIS A 152 6.56 0.72 12.54
CA HIS A 152 5.26 0.99 11.91
C HIS A 152 5.19 2.43 11.42
N ASP A 153 5.48 2.64 10.15
CA ASP A 153 5.45 3.94 9.52
C ASP A 153 4.08 4.62 9.65
N ARG A 154 4.11 5.94 9.92
CA ARG A 154 2.90 6.70 10.22
C ARG A 154 2.02 6.92 9.00
N ARG A 155 2.61 7.28 7.85
CA ARG A 155 1.86 7.58 6.64
C ARG A 155 2.58 7.09 5.40
N TYR A 156 1.82 6.49 4.49
CA TYR A 156 2.21 6.21 3.11
C TYR A 156 1.22 6.89 2.17
N ALA A 157 1.74 7.65 1.21
CA ALA A 157 0.99 8.21 0.10
C ALA A 157 1.91 8.38 -1.10
N ILE A 158 1.50 7.89 -2.26
CA ILE A 158 2.31 7.93 -3.48
C ILE A 158 1.63 8.75 -4.57
N ASP A 159 2.43 9.45 -5.36
CA ASP A 159 1.98 10.15 -6.54
C ASP A 159 1.90 9.19 -7.72
N SER A 160 0.72 9.06 -8.32
CA SER A 160 0.48 8.30 -9.55
C SER A 160 0.40 9.20 -10.80
N GLY A 161 0.97 10.40 -10.74
CA GLY A 161 0.96 11.35 -11.85
C GLY A 161 1.66 10.80 -13.09
N LYS A 162 2.82 10.15 -12.91
CA LYS A 162 3.61 9.59 -14.00
C LYS A 162 2.87 8.51 -14.80
N ILE A 163 2.26 7.54 -14.13
CA ILE A 163 1.50 6.49 -14.84
C ILE A 163 0.30 7.07 -15.57
N LYS A 164 -0.37 8.07 -14.98
CA LYS A 164 -1.47 8.78 -15.62
C LYS A 164 -1.01 9.52 -16.88
N GLU A 165 0.05 10.30 -16.76
CA GLU A 165 0.57 11.13 -17.86
C GLU A 165 1.15 10.27 -18.99
N LYS A 166 2.00 9.29 -18.66
CA LYS A 166 2.73 8.50 -19.64
C LYS A 166 1.92 7.36 -20.24
N LEU A 167 1.06 6.72 -19.46
CA LEU A 167 0.36 5.50 -19.87
C LEU A 167 -1.16 5.67 -19.97
N GLY A 168 -1.71 6.80 -19.49
CA GLY A 168 -3.14 7.09 -19.56
C GLY A 168 -4.01 6.24 -18.62
N TRP A 169 -3.45 5.88 -17.45
CA TRP A 169 -4.17 5.11 -16.41
C TRP A 169 -4.66 6.03 -15.30
#